data_3142552b2049bb9327528db90c25baba
#
_entry.id   3142552b2049bb9327528db90c25baba
#
_cell.length_a   1.000
_cell.length_b   1.000
_cell.length_c   1.000
_cell.angle_alpha   90.00
_cell.angle_beta   90.00
_cell.angle_gamma   90.00
#
_symmetry.space_group_name_H-M   'P 1'
#
loop_
_entity.id
_entity.type
_entity.pdbx_description
1 polymer ?
#
loop_
_entity_poly.entity_id
_entity_poly.type
_entity_poly.pdbx_seq_one_letter_code
_entity_poly.pdbx_strand_id
1 'polypeptide(L)'
;KIGDEVRSLADEVPFDIPDSWEWVRLGELFQHNTGKALNAANCTGQLKQYITTSNLYWDRFELDNLKEMYFSESEIEKCTVIKGDLLVCEGGDIGRASIWSYDYPMCIQNHIHRLRAYVPLCTRFFYYLFDLYKHIGWIGGKGIGIQGLSSNAIHSLLFPLPPLAEQHRIVETIDKLQPYTDAYADVESTLDTLNTTFPERLKKSILQEAVQGKLVPQDSSDEPAEALLERI
;
A
#
# COMPACT_ATOMS: atom_id res chain seq x y z
N LYS A 1 -10.30 -28.63 0.81
CA LYS A 1 -10.35 -29.88 1.59
C LYS A 1 -9.25 -29.81 2.64
N ILE A 2 -9.61 -29.75 3.93
CA ILE A 2 -8.66 -29.79 5.03
C ILE A 2 -8.76 -31.19 5.63
N GLY A 3 -7.76 -32.04 5.40
CA GLY A 3 -7.83 -33.46 5.76
C GLY A 3 -8.96 -34.16 5.00
N ASP A 4 -9.82 -34.89 5.71
CA ASP A 4 -10.97 -35.58 5.11
C ASP A 4 -12.27 -34.75 5.18
N GLU A 5 -12.28 -33.55 5.77
CA GLU A 5 -13.44 -32.68 5.79
C GLU A 5 -13.55 -31.85 4.51
N VAL A 6 -14.71 -31.95 3.87
CA VAL A 6 -15.10 -31.05 2.77
C VAL A 6 -16.08 -30.05 3.33
N ARG A 7 -15.72 -28.77 3.40
CA ARG A 7 -16.64 -27.70 3.73
C ARG A 7 -17.06 -26.95 2.47
N SER A 8 -18.35 -26.67 2.35
CA SER A 8 -18.83 -25.72 1.35
C SER A 8 -18.39 -24.31 1.76
N LEU A 9 -17.83 -23.55 0.83
CA LEU A 9 -17.50 -22.14 1.01
C LEU A 9 -18.58 -21.24 0.37
N ALA A 10 -19.67 -21.80 -0.14
CA ALA A 10 -20.67 -21.07 -0.92
C ALA A 10 -21.26 -19.84 -0.19
N ASP A 11 -21.35 -19.89 1.13
CA ASP A 11 -21.87 -18.78 1.95
C ASP A 11 -20.77 -17.80 2.40
N GLU A 12 -19.50 -18.12 2.15
CA GLU A 12 -18.34 -17.33 2.58
C GLU A 12 -17.66 -16.58 1.42
N VAL A 13 -17.91 -17.00 0.16
CA VAL A 13 -17.23 -16.42 -1.00
C VAL A 13 -17.85 -15.07 -1.38
N PRO A 14 -17.04 -14.05 -1.64
CA PRO A 14 -17.54 -12.70 -1.83
C PRO A 14 -18.06 -12.42 -3.25
N PHE A 15 -17.66 -13.22 -4.24
CA PHE A 15 -18.07 -13.09 -5.66
C PHE A 15 -17.84 -14.40 -6.42
N ASP A 16 -18.44 -14.52 -7.60
CA ASP A 16 -18.25 -15.66 -8.49
C ASP A 16 -16.88 -15.60 -9.18
N ILE A 17 -16.26 -16.76 -9.35
CA ILE A 17 -14.97 -16.93 -10.06
C ILE A 17 -15.16 -17.88 -11.24
N PRO A 18 -14.26 -17.86 -12.27
CA PRO A 18 -14.29 -18.82 -13.37
C PRO A 18 -14.22 -20.27 -12.90
N ASP A 19 -14.83 -21.19 -13.65
CA ASP A 19 -14.86 -22.64 -13.32
C ASP A 19 -13.47 -23.28 -13.17
N SER A 20 -12.44 -22.68 -13.77
CA SER A 20 -11.05 -23.11 -13.67
C SER A 20 -10.31 -22.61 -12.43
N TRP A 21 -10.96 -21.76 -11.61
CA TRP A 21 -10.37 -21.19 -10.39
C TRP A 21 -10.96 -21.87 -9.16
N GLU A 22 -10.24 -21.78 -8.04
CA GLU A 22 -10.70 -22.29 -6.75
C GLU A 22 -10.60 -21.20 -5.68
N TRP A 23 -11.56 -21.21 -4.74
CA TRP A 23 -11.42 -20.43 -3.51
C TRP A 23 -10.59 -21.19 -2.48
N VAL A 24 -9.53 -20.57 -1.98
CA VAL A 24 -8.62 -21.19 -1.01
C VAL A 24 -8.36 -20.28 0.17
N ARG A 25 -8.09 -20.84 1.33
CA ARG A 25 -7.62 -20.08 2.47
C ARG A 25 -6.11 -19.86 2.35
N LEU A 26 -5.67 -18.64 2.68
CA LEU A 26 -4.26 -18.24 2.53
C LEU A 26 -3.31 -19.17 3.29
N GLY A 27 -3.72 -19.64 4.49
CA GLY A 27 -2.94 -20.57 5.29
C GLY A 27 -2.69 -21.93 4.65
N GLU A 28 -3.41 -22.29 3.59
CA GLU A 28 -3.19 -23.53 2.81
C GLU A 28 -2.12 -23.36 1.73
N LEU A 29 -1.87 -22.11 1.32
CA LEU A 29 -0.92 -21.80 0.25
C LEU A 29 0.45 -21.40 0.78
N PHE A 30 0.50 -20.81 1.98
CA PHE A 30 1.71 -20.21 2.51
C PHE A 30 2.06 -20.71 3.90
N GLN A 31 3.33 -21.04 4.08
CA GLN A 31 3.94 -21.13 5.40
C GLN A 31 3.94 -19.73 6.02
N HIS A 32 3.28 -19.57 7.13
CA HIS A 32 3.20 -18.32 7.85
C HIS A 32 4.07 -18.31 9.10
N ASN A 33 4.81 -17.23 9.29
CA ASN A 33 5.50 -16.91 10.53
C ASN A 33 5.40 -15.40 10.79
N THR A 34 5.43 -15.04 12.07
CA THR A 34 5.66 -13.66 12.51
C THR A 34 7.10 -13.48 12.95
N GLY A 35 7.55 -12.23 12.95
CA GLY A 35 8.88 -11.91 13.45
C GLY A 35 9.02 -11.98 14.98
N LYS A 36 10.18 -11.56 15.48
CA LYS A 36 10.49 -11.53 16.91
C LYS A 36 9.87 -10.33 17.60
N ALA A 37 9.27 -10.55 18.78
CA ALA A 37 8.86 -9.47 19.66
C ALA A 37 10.07 -8.73 20.23
N LEU A 38 9.98 -7.41 20.32
CA LEU A 38 11.03 -6.60 20.92
C LEU A 38 11.22 -6.97 22.40
N ASN A 39 12.43 -7.35 22.76
CA ASN A 39 12.84 -7.58 24.13
C ASN A 39 14.20 -6.92 24.39
N ALA A 40 14.16 -5.70 24.91
CA ALA A 40 15.37 -4.93 25.19
C ALA A 40 16.29 -5.55 26.27
N ALA A 41 15.74 -6.42 27.14
CA ALA A 41 16.51 -7.13 28.17
C ALA A 41 17.28 -8.36 27.61
N ASN A 42 16.94 -8.83 26.42
CA ASN A 42 17.61 -9.97 25.80
C ASN A 42 18.87 -9.53 25.05
N CYS A 43 20.04 -9.88 25.61
CA CYS A 43 21.35 -9.64 25.02
C CYS A 43 22.05 -10.94 24.59
N THR A 44 21.33 -12.06 24.41
CA THR A 44 21.88 -13.36 24.03
C THR A 44 21.54 -13.72 22.59
N GLY A 45 22.49 -14.38 21.89
CA GLY A 45 22.37 -14.77 20.50
C GLY A 45 23.19 -13.90 19.56
N GLN A 46 22.79 -13.80 18.30
CA GLN A 46 23.46 -12.99 17.28
C GLN A 46 22.75 -11.64 17.14
N LEU A 47 23.53 -10.56 17.16
CA LEU A 47 23.01 -9.24 16.85
C LEU A 47 22.69 -9.16 15.35
N LYS A 48 21.44 -8.84 15.00
CA LYS A 48 20.97 -8.76 13.61
C LYS A 48 20.14 -7.49 13.41
N GLN A 49 20.29 -6.90 12.24
CA GLN A 49 19.38 -5.89 11.75
C GLN A 49 18.02 -6.50 11.46
N TYR A 50 16.97 -5.72 11.68
CA TYR A 50 15.62 -6.17 11.42
C TYR A 50 14.73 -5.03 10.92
N ILE A 51 13.71 -5.40 10.13
CA ILE A 51 12.69 -4.48 9.66
C ILE A 51 11.45 -4.51 10.55
N THR A 52 10.82 -3.38 10.64
CA THR A 52 9.56 -3.13 11.35
C THR A 52 8.49 -2.71 10.34
N THR A 53 7.25 -2.54 10.79
CA THR A 53 6.17 -2.03 9.93
C THR A 53 6.47 -0.64 9.36
N SER A 54 7.31 0.17 10.01
CA SER A 54 7.73 1.48 9.49
C SER A 54 8.75 1.41 8.35
N ASN A 55 9.34 0.24 8.11
CA ASN A 55 10.27 0.01 7.00
C ASN A 55 9.58 -0.61 5.77
N LEU A 56 8.37 -1.18 5.94
CA LEU A 56 7.62 -1.86 4.90
C LEU A 56 6.57 -0.93 4.31
N TYR A 57 6.63 -0.68 3.02
CA TYR A 57 5.66 0.10 2.25
C TYR A 57 5.10 -0.74 1.10
N TRP A 58 4.08 -0.25 0.42
CA TRP A 58 3.59 -0.89 -0.79
C TRP A 58 4.71 -0.96 -1.83
N ASP A 59 5.02 -2.19 -2.25
CA ASP A 59 6.03 -2.55 -3.25
C ASP A 59 7.46 -2.03 -3.00
N ARG A 60 7.78 -1.60 -1.77
CA ARG A 60 9.12 -1.11 -1.42
C ARG A 60 9.45 -1.27 0.05
N PHE A 61 10.74 -1.19 0.36
CA PHE A 61 11.27 -1.14 1.72
C PHE A 61 12.15 0.10 1.90
N GLU A 62 12.06 0.72 3.06
CA GLU A 62 13.00 1.75 3.50
C GLU A 62 14.00 1.09 4.46
N LEU A 63 15.22 0.86 3.97
CA LEU A 63 16.25 0.12 4.68
C LEU A 63 17.33 1.01 5.30
N ASP A 64 17.15 2.33 5.20
CA ASP A 64 17.98 3.29 5.91
C ASP A 64 17.65 3.27 7.41
N ASN A 65 18.67 3.30 8.28
CA ASN A 65 18.52 3.32 9.73
C ASN A 65 17.77 2.12 10.34
N LEU A 66 18.12 0.91 9.90
CA LEU A 66 17.60 -0.32 10.48
C LEU A 66 17.98 -0.44 11.96
N LYS A 67 17.05 -0.95 12.75
CA LYS A 67 17.27 -1.29 14.16
C LYS A 67 17.94 -2.64 14.28
N GLU A 68 18.58 -2.87 15.43
CA GLU A 68 19.25 -4.13 15.75
C GLU A 68 18.69 -4.74 17.04
N MET A 69 18.59 -6.05 17.09
CA MET A 69 18.32 -6.83 18.31
C MET A 69 18.98 -8.18 18.24
N TYR A 70 19.09 -8.84 19.39
CA TYR A 70 19.66 -10.19 19.49
C TYR A 70 18.63 -11.24 19.07
N PHE A 71 19.05 -12.23 18.29
CA PHE A 71 18.25 -13.37 17.86
C PHE A 71 19.00 -14.67 18.23
N SER A 72 18.29 -15.63 18.80
CA SER A 72 18.79 -17.02 18.92
C SER A 72 18.79 -17.70 17.53
N GLU A 73 19.44 -18.83 17.38
CA GLU A 73 19.47 -19.57 16.11
C GLU A 73 18.07 -19.98 15.65
N SER A 74 17.22 -20.45 16.57
CA SER A 74 15.84 -20.83 16.27
C SER A 74 14.97 -19.61 15.86
N GLU A 75 15.23 -18.44 16.45
CA GLU A 75 14.55 -17.19 16.07
C GLU A 75 15.02 -16.69 14.70
N ILE A 76 16.33 -16.84 14.37
CA ILE A 76 16.84 -16.50 13.04
C ILE A 76 16.14 -17.35 11.98
N GLU A 77 16.06 -18.67 12.17
CA GLU A 77 15.37 -19.57 11.25
C GLU A 77 13.91 -19.16 11.03
N LYS A 78 13.20 -18.85 12.13
CA LYS A 78 11.78 -18.49 12.10
C LYS A 78 11.53 -17.10 11.53
N CYS A 79 12.34 -16.10 11.91
CA CYS A 79 12.08 -14.69 11.67
C CYS A 79 12.82 -14.14 10.43
N THR A 80 13.58 -14.96 9.71
CA THR A 80 14.31 -14.52 8.52
C THR A 80 13.45 -14.60 7.28
N VAL A 81 13.45 -13.50 6.52
CA VAL A 81 12.88 -13.42 5.18
C VAL A 81 13.95 -13.61 4.12
N ILE A 82 13.56 -14.22 3.02
CA ILE A 82 14.39 -14.44 1.83
C ILE A 82 13.65 -13.96 0.59
N LYS A 83 14.37 -13.81 -0.52
CA LYS A 83 13.79 -13.37 -1.80
C LYS A 83 12.56 -14.19 -2.18
N GLY A 84 11.48 -13.49 -2.52
CA GLY A 84 10.18 -14.07 -2.89
C GLY A 84 9.18 -14.20 -1.74
N ASP A 85 9.59 -14.01 -0.48
CA ASP A 85 8.65 -13.97 0.65
C ASP A 85 7.73 -12.75 0.54
N LEU A 86 6.42 -12.95 0.75
CA LEU A 86 5.45 -11.88 0.87
C LEU A 86 5.34 -11.46 2.34
N LEU A 87 5.55 -10.19 2.59
CA LEU A 87 5.48 -9.58 3.92
C LEU A 87 4.22 -8.75 4.04
N VAL A 88 3.52 -8.89 5.16
CA VAL A 88 2.25 -8.18 5.41
C VAL A 88 2.26 -7.56 6.80
N CYS A 89 1.86 -6.31 6.93
CA CYS A 89 1.77 -5.63 8.22
C CYS A 89 0.55 -6.10 9.03
N GLU A 90 0.79 -6.55 10.27
CA GLU A 90 -0.26 -6.81 11.27
C GLU A 90 -0.73 -5.52 11.94
N GLY A 91 0.16 -4.55 12.11
CA GLY A 91 -0.09 -3.30 12.83
C GLY A 91 0.32 -2.06 12.02
N GLY A 92 -0.05 -0.90 12.51
CA GLY A 92 0.11 0.37 11.81
C GLY A 92 -0.86 0.48 10.64
N ASP A 93 -0.37 0.35 9.43
CA ASP A 93 -1.21 0.26 8.22
C ASP A 93 -1.50 -1.23 7.93
N ILE A 94 -2.52 -1.76 8.60
CA ILE A 94 -2.90 -3.18 8.57
C ILE A 94 -3.15 -3.64 7.14
N GLY A 95 -2.54 -4.77 6.74
CA GLY A 95 -2.68 -5.36 5.41
C GLY A 95 -1.74 -4.79 4.37
N ARG A 96 -0.97 -3.72 4.68
CA ARG A 96 0.09 -3.23 3.79
C ARG A 96 1.11 -4.33 3.55
N ALA A 97 1.43 -4.58 2.28
CA ALA A 97 2.23 -5.70 1.86
C ALA A 97 3.39 -5.30 0.92
N SER A 98 4.42 -6.12 0.89
CA SER A 98 5.51 -6.03 -0.07
C SER A 98 6.22 -7.37 -0.22
N ILE A 99 6.85 -7.62 -1.36
CA ILE A 99 7.63 -8.82 -1.63
C ILE A 99 9.10 -8.52 -1.38
N TRP A 100 9.77 -9.37 -0.58
CA TRP A 100 11.21 -9.25 -0.38
C TRP A 100 11.95 -9.59 -1.67
N SER A 101 12.47 -8.57 -2.36
CA SER A 101 13.12 -8.71 -3.67
C SER A 101 14.65 -8.82 -3.60
N TYR A 102 15.23 -8.61 -2.42
CA TYR A 102 16.68 -8.59 -2.23
C TYR A 102 17.28 -10.01 -2.16
N ASP A 103 18.52 -10.15 -2.63
CA ASP A 103 19.25 -11.42 -2.65
C ASP A 103 19.91 -11.77 -1.30
N TYR A 104 19.69 -10.99 -0.26
CA TYR A 104 20.19 -11.23 1.09
C TYR A 104 19.03 -11.39 2.09
N PRO A 105 19.24 -12.21 3.14
CA PRO A 105 18.22 -12.42 4.16
C PRO A 105 18.13 -11.22 5.13
N MET A 106 16.93 -11.00 5.70
CA MET A 106 16.67 -9.96 6.69
C MET A 106 15.78 -10.51 7.80
N CYS A 107 15.99 -10.06 9.06
CA CYS A 107 15.08 -10.40 10.15
C CYS A 107 13.89 -9.44 10.20
N ILE A 108 12.77 -9.91 10.77
CA ILE A 108 11.53 -9.14 10.91
C ILE A 108 11.06 -9.07 12.36
N GLN A 109 10.37 -7.97 12.71
CA GLN A 109 9.68 -7.78 13.97
C GLN A 109 8.31 -8.47 13.97
N ASN A 110 7.77 -8.77 15.16
CA ASN A 110 6.53 -9.53 15.39
C ASN A 110 5.26 -8.95 14.75
N HIS A 111 5.22 -7.67 14.40
CA HIS A 111 4.09 -7.03 13.69
C HIS A 111 4.17 -7.13 12.17
N ILE A 112 5.04 -8.01 11.67
CA ILE A 112 5.13 -8.36 10.26
C ILE A 112 4.89 -9.87 10.12
N HIS A 113 3.92 -10.22 9.28
CA HIS A 113 3.70 -11.58 8.81
C HIS A 113 4.63 -11.88 7.65
N ARG A 114 5.30 -13.02 7.67
CA ARG A 114 6.02 -13.60 6.54
C ARG A 114 5.19 -14.74 5.97
N LEU A 115 4.91 -14.64 4.69
CA LEU A 115 4.20 -15.65 3.91
C LEU A 115 5.16 -16.21 2.86
N ARG A 116 5.52 -17.48 3.00
CA ARG A 116 6.37 -18.23 2.08
C ARG A 116 5.56 -19.33 1.43
N ALA A 117 5.48 -19.33 0.11
CA ALA A 117 4.67 -20.31 -0.62
C ALA A 117 5.18 -21.74 -0.38
N TYR A 118 4.26 -22.69 -0.15
CA TYR A 118 4.61 -24.12 -0.03
C TYR A 118 5.01 -24.74 -1.37
N VAL A 119 4.48 -24.20 -2.47
CA VAL A 119 4.71 -24.63 -3.84
C VAL A 119 4.96 -23.41 -4.72
N PRO A 120 5.50 -23.55 -5.93
CA PRO A 120 5.65 -22.42 -6.84
C PRO A 120 4.31 -21.72 -7.10
N LEU A 121 4.22 -20.43 -6.73
CA LEU A 121 3.09 -19.53 -6.94
C LEU A 121 3.62 -18.20 -7.47
N CYS A 122 2.77 -17.46 -8.16
CA CYS A 122 3.06 -16.08 -8.50
C CYS A 122 2.80 -15.18 -7.28
N THR A 123 3.79 -14.99 -6.41
CA THR A 123 3.67 -14.19 -5.18
C THR A 123 3.13 -12.78 -5.46
N ARG A 124 3.46 -12.19 -6.62
CA ARG A 124 2.98 -10.87 -7.06
C ARG A 124 1.47 -10.83 -7.25
N PHE A 125 0.85 -11.93 -7.67
CA PHE A 125 -0.61 -12.05 -7.75
C PHE A 125 -1.25 -11.88 -6.36
N PHE A 126 -0.70 -12.52 -5.34
CA PHE A 126 -1.19 -12.40 -3.96
C PHE A 126 -0.93 -11.02 -3.37
N TYR A 127 0.17 -10.39 -3.72
CA TYR A 127 0.43 -8.98 -3.37
C TYR A 127 -0.72 -8.09 -3.88
N TYR A 128 -1.13 -8.21 -5.14
CA TYR A 128 -2.25 -7.44 -5.69
C TYR A 128 -3.59 -7.77 -5.03
N LEU A 129 -3.80 -9.00 -4.57
CA LEU A 129 -4.99 -9.33 -3.80
C LEU A 129 -5.00 -8.66 -2.42
N PHE A 130 -3.86 -8.55 -1.73
CA PHE A 130 -3.77 -7.78 -0.49
C PHE A 130 -4.04 -6.30 -0.74
N ASP A 131 -3.50 -5.74 -1.80
CA ASP A 131 -3.74 -4.35 -2.20
C ASP A 131 -5.23 -4.10 -2.48
N LEU A 132 -5.87 -4.94 -3.28
CA LEU A 132 -7.30 -4.89 -3.55
C LEU A 132 -8.12 -4.99 -2.26
N TYR A 133 -7.89 -6.00 -1.43
CA TYR A 133 -8.67 -6.24 -0.21
C TYR A 133 -8.53 -5.08 0.80
N LYS A 134 -7.37 -4.44 0.82
CA LYS A 134 -7.14 -3.23 1.60
C LYS A 134 -7.96 -2.06 1.06
N HIS A 135 -7.91 -1.81 -0.25
CA HIS A 135 -8.60 -0.69 -0.89
C HIS A 135 -10.13 -0.78 -0.81
N ILE A 136 -10.69 -1.99 -0.95
CA ILE A 136 -12.14 -2.19 -0.79
C ILE A 136 -12.60 -2.33 0.67
N GLY A 137 -11.67 -2.21 1.64
CA GLY A 137 -11.97 -2.22 3.07
C GLY A 137 -12.24 -3.60 3.67
N TRP A 138 -11.88 -4.69 3.01
CA TRP A 138 -11.99 -6.05 3.56
C TRP A 138 -10.89 -6.35 4.57
N ILE A 139 -9.76 -5.67 4.49
CA ILE A 139 -8.68 -5.72 5.48
C ILE A 139 -8.50 -4.32 6.07
N GLY A 140 -8.56 -4.21 7.41
CA GLY A 140 -8.32 -2.96 8.13
C GLY A 140 -9.40 -1.89 7.97
N GLY A 141 -10.54 -2.20 7.33
CA GLY A 141 -11.66 -1.29 7.13
C GLY A 141 -12.54 -1.13 8.37
N LYS A 142 -13.34 -0.05 8.40
CA LYS A 142 -14.41 0.14 9.37
C LYS A 142 -15.68 -0.53 8.82
N GLY A 143 -16.02 -1.74 9.28
CA GLY A 143 -17.23 -2.43 8.82
C GLY A 143 -17.12 -3.96 8.91
N ILE A 144 -17.62 -4.65 7.88
CA ILE A 144 -17.71 -6.12 7.83
C ILE A 144 -16.32 -6.78 7.64
N GLY A 145 -15.29 -6.02 7.28
CA GLY A 145 -13.94 -6.52 7.03
C GLY A 145 -13.16 -6.89 8.30
N ILE A 146 -12.01 -7.53 8.12
CA ILE A 146 -11.07 -7.90 9.18
C ILE A 146 -10.43 -6.64 9.77
N GLN A 147 -10.73 -6.35 11.04
CA GLN A 147 -10.27 -5.15 11.75
C GLN A 147 -8.84 -5.26 12.29
N GLY A 148 -8.34 -6.47 12.48
CA GLY A 148 -6.99 -6.76 12.93
C GLY A 148 -6.48 -8.02 12.24
N LEU A 149 -5.28 -7.98 11.68
CA LEU A 149 -4.71 -9.08 10.91
C LEU A 149 -3.87 -9.99 11.83
N SER A 150 -4.54 -10.64 12.79
CA SER A 150 -3.89 -11.67 13.61
C SER A 150 -3.48 -12.88 12.77
N SER A 151 -2.61 -13.75 13.32
CA SER A 151 -2.19 -14.98 12.62
C SER A 151 -3.36 -15.85 12.17
N ASN A 152 -4.41 -15.97 12.99
CA ASN A 152 -5.61 -16.73 12.61
C ASN A 152 -6.41 -16.01 11.52
N ALA A 153 -6.51 -14.69 11.61
CA ALA A 153 -7.23 -13.90 10.62
C ALA A 153 -6.56 -13.99 9.23
N ILE A 154 -5.23 -13.87 9.15
CA ILE A 154 -4.51 -13.97 7.88
C ILE A 154 -4.63 -15.37 7.27
N HIS A 155 -4.59 -16.43 8.08
CA HIS A 155 -4.77 -17.81 7.62
C HIS A 155 -6.17 -18.06 7.04
N SER A 156 -7.20 -17.42 7.60
CA SER A 156 -8.59 -17.62 7.19
C SER A 156 -9.01 -16.77 5.99
N LEU A 157 -8.17 -15.82 5.54
CA LEU A 157 -8.45 -15.03 4.34
C LEU A 157 -8.71 -15.96 3.13
N LEU A 158 -9.82 -15.73 2.46
CA LEU A 158 -10.16 -16.42 1.23
C LEU A 158 -9.61 -15.64 0.03
N PHE A 159 -8.84 -16.35 -0.79
CA PHE A 159 -8.29 -15.81 -2.02
C PHE A 159 -8.70 -16.66 -3.21
N PRO A 160 -9.06 -16.05 -4.35
CA PRO A 160 -9.26 -16.78 -5.59
C PRO A 160 -7.91 -17.28 -6.12
N LEU A 161 -7.85 -18.54 -6.51
CA LEU A 161 -6.65 -19.20 -7.00
C LEU A 161 -6.80 -19.57 -8.47
N PRO A 162 -6.29 -18.77 -9.41
CA PRO A 162 -6.17 -19.14 -10.81
C PRO A 162 -5.12 -20.23 -11.03
N PRO A 163 -5.15 -20.94 -12.18
CA PRO A 163 -4.00 -21.72 -12.63
C PRO A 163 -2.74 -20.87 -12.70
N LEU A 164 -1.57 -21.44 -12.35
CA LEU A 164 -0.30 -20.69 -12.21
C LEU A 164 0.04 -19.84 -13.43
N ALA A 165 -0.13 -20.38 -14.63
CA ALA A 165 0.11 -19.62 -15.87
C ALA A 165 -0.81 -18.41 -16.01
N GLU A 166 -2.03 -18.49 -15.47
CA GLU A 166 -2.99 -17.39 -15.49
C GLU A 166 -2.64 -16.33 -14.44
N GLN A 167 -2.17 -16.73 -13.25
CA GLN A 167 -1.63 -15.79 -12.26
C GLN A 167 -0.56 -14.90 -12.89
N HIS A 168 0.39 -15.46 -13.65
CA HIS A 168 1.43 -14.70 -14.35
C HIS A 168 0.86 -13.77 -15.41
N ARG A 169 -0.10 -14.23 -16.24
CA ARG A 169 -0.72 -13.37 -17.27
C ARG A 169 -1.50 -12.21 -16.67
N ILE A 170 -2.18 -12.43 -15.55
CA ILE A 170 -2.88 -11.36 -14.81
C ILE A 170 -1.88 -10.32 -14.32
N VAL A 171 -0.81 -10.76 -13.66
CA VAL A 171 0.24 -9.87 -13.16
C VAL A 171 0.89 -9.07 -14.28
N GLU A 172 1.30 -9.72 -15.39
CA GLU A 172 1.86 -9.03 -16.54
C GLU A 172 0.92 -7.96 -17.12
N THR A 173 -0.37 -8.23 -17.10
CA THR A 173 -1.37 -7.28 -17.61
C THR A 173 -1.50 -6.09 -16.66
N ILE A 174 -1.56 -6.32 -15.35
CA ILE A 174 -1.60 -5.25 -14.35
C ILE A 174 -0.34 -4.40 -14.43
N ASP A 175 0.85 -5.02 -14.45
CA ASP A 175 2.14 -4.30 -14.54
C ASP A 175 2.26 -3.45 -15.80
N LYS A 176 1.68 -3.89 -16.93
CA LYS A 176 1.61 -3.09 -18.18
C LYS A 176 0.65 -1.90 -18.09
N LEU A 177 -0.42 -2.02 -17.31
CA LEU A 177 -1.43 -0.96 -17.15
C LEU A 177 -1.04 0.07 -16.07
N GLN A 178 -0.26 -0.32 -15.07
CA GLN A 178 0.11 0.52 -13.94
C GLN A 178 0.68 1.90 -14.36
N PRO A 179 1.62 2.01 -15.32
CA PRO A 179 2.15 3.32 -15.71
C PRO A 179 1.10 4.27 -16.29
N TYR A 180 0.04 3.73 -16.92
CA TYR A 180 -1.04 4.55 -17.46
C TYR A 180 -1.97 5.07 -16.35
N THR A 181 -2.25 4.23 -15.33
CA THR A 181 -3.05 4.65 -14.17
C THR A 181 -2.29 5.68 -13.34
N ASP A 182 -0.98 5.53 -13.15
CA ASP A 182 -0.14 6.49 -12.45
C ASP A 182 -0.10 7.83 -13.19
N ALA A 183 0.11 7.82 -14.51
CA ALA A 183 0.09 9.04 -15.34
C ALA A 183 -1.28 9.72 -15.30
N TYR A 184 -2.37 8.95 -15.29
CA TYR A 184 -3.72 9.51 -15.16
C TYR A 184 -3.91 10.20 -13.80
N ALA A 185 -3.51 9.55 -12.71
CA ALA A 185 -3.61 10.10 -11.35
C ALA A 185 -2.82 11.42 -11.20
N ASP A 186 -1.63 11.52 -11.80
CA ASP A 186 -0.82 12.74 -11.81
C ASP A 186 -1.52 13.90 -12.55
N VAL A 187 -2.13 13.61 -13.71
CA VAL A 187 -2.89 14.60 -14.48
C VAL A 187 -4.13 15.05 -13.74
N GLU A 188 -4.88 14.13 -13.12
CA GLU A 188 -6.07 14.42 -12.33
C GLU A 188 -5.71 15.32 -11.13
N SER A 189 -4.68 14.99 -10.38
CA SER A 189 -4.17 15.79 -9.26
C SER A 189 -3.76 17.21 -9.69
N THR A 190 -3.12 17.32 -10.86
CA THR A 190 -2.75 18.61 -11.44
C THR A 190 -3.98 19.44 -11.81
N LEU A 191 -4.98 18.81 -12.42
CA LEU A 191 -6.24 19.47 -12.79
C LEU A 191 -7.00 19.97 -11.56
N ASP A 192 -7.10 19.16 -10.51
CA ASP A 192 -7.73 19.56 -9.25
C ASP A 192 -7.02 20.75 -8.60
N THR A 193 -5.69 20.73 -8.61
CA THR A 193 -4.88 21.85 -8.11
C THR A 193 -5.13 23.12 -8.93
N LEU A 194 -5.21 23.01 -10.23
CA LEU A 194 -5.53 24.15 -11.10
C LEU A 194 -6.94 24.67 -10.82
N ASN A 195 -7.94 23.81 -10.75
CA ASN A 195 -9.33 24.19 -10.53
C ASN A 195 -9.54 24.87 -9.17
N THR A 196 -8.87 24.41 -8.13
CA THR A 196 -8.98 24.98 -6.76
C THR A 196 -8.23 26.30 -6.62
N THR A 197 -7.09 26.47 -7.29
CA THR A 197 -6.25 27.67 -7.15
C THR A 197 -6.55 28.76 -8.18
N PHE A 198 -7.12 28.41 -9.34
CA PHE A 198 -7.34 29.32 -10.45
C PHE A 198 -8.23 30.52 -10.10
N PRO A 199 -9.39 30.39 -9.41
CA PRO A 199 -10.24 31.51 -9.09
C PRO A 199 -9.53 32.60 -8.28
N GLU A 200 -8.78 32.20 -7.26
CA GLU A 200 -8.01 33.15 -6.43
C GLU A 200 -6.84 33.80 -7.19
N ARG A 201 -6.15 33.05 -8.03
CA ARG A 201 -5.07 33.58 -8.88
C ARG A 201 -5.62 34.57 -9.91
N LEU A 202 -6.75 34.25 -10.52
CA LEU A 202 -7.43 35.13 -11.48
C LEU A 202 -7.86 36.45 -10.80
N LYS A 203 -8.54 36.37 -9.64
CA LYS A 203 -8.92 37.53 -8.86
C LYS A 203 -7.72 38.42 -8.52
N LYS A 204 -6.63 37.81 -8.06
CA LYS A 204 -5.38 38.53 -7.75
C LYS A 204 -4.81 39.24 -8.98
N SER A 205 -4.79 38.56 -10.13
CA SER A 205 -4.30 39.14 -11.39
C SER A 205 -5.16 40.32 -11.84
N ILE A 206 -6.50 40.21 -11.78
CA ILE A 206 -7.44 41.31 -12.11
C ILE A 206 -7.21 42.52 -11.21
N LEU A 207 -7.09 42.28 -9.89
CA LEU A 207 -6.81 43.36 -8.93
C LEU A 207 -5.46 44.02 -9.20
N GLN A 208 -4.44 43.24 -9.57
CA GLN A 208 -3.13 43.77 -9.90
C GLN A 208 -3.17 44.68 -11.13
N GLU A 209 -3.86 44.26 -12.22
CA GLU A 209 -4.06 45.10 -13.40
C GLU A 209 -4.87 46.35 -13.09
N ALA A 210 -5.89 46.22 -12.24
CA ALA A 210 -6.74 47.35 -11.80
C ALA A 210 -5.93 48.45 -11.09
N VAL A 211 -5.13 48.05 -10.07
CA VAL A 211 -4.35 49.04 -9.28
C VAL A 211 -3.18 49.64 -10.07
N GLN A 212 -2.77 48.99 -11.17
CA GLN A 212 -1.76 49.52 -12.10
C GLN A 212 -2.35 50.40 -13.21
N GLY A 213 -3.66 50.63 -13.20
CA GLY A 213 -4.34 51.42 -14.21
C GLY A 213 -4.38 50.78 -15.60
N LYS A 214 -4.19 49.44 -15.68
CA LYS A 214 -4.14 48.68 -16.94
C LYS A 214 -5.44 47.95 -17.26
N LEU A 215 -6.37 47.83 -16.30
CA LEU A 215 -7.59 47.06 -16.46
C LEU A 215 -8.58 47.74 -17.39
N VAL A 216 -8.64 49.09 -17.35
CA VAL A 216 -9.50 49.88 -18.19
C VAL A 216 -8.68 50.91 -18.96
N PRO A 217 -9.09 51.29 -20.19
CA PRO A 217 -8.45 52.39 -20.93
C PRO A 217 -8.51 53.66 -20.13
N GLN A 218 -7.47 54.48 -20.21
CA GLN A 218 -7.47 55.83 -19.65
C GLN A 218 -8.29 56.73 -20.53
N ASP A 219 -9.20 57.55 -19.95
CA ASP A 219 -9.96 58.55 -20.68
C ASP A 219 -9.33 59.94 -20.44
N SER A 220 -8.93 60.63 -21.53
CA SER A 220 -8.32 61.94 -21.47
C SER A 220 -9.28 63.06 -21.08
N SER A 221 -10.60 62.77 -21.07
CA SER A 221 -11.61 63.73 -20.60
C SER A 221 -11.89 63.68 -19.11
N ASP A 222 -11.36 62.64 -18.41
CA ASP A 222 -11.47 62.53 -16.98
C ASP A 222 -10.69 63.60 -16.25
N GLU A 223 -11.24 64.09 -15.12
CA GLU A 223 -10.57 65.05 -14.25
C GLU A 223 -9.28 64.38 -13.69
N PRO A 224 -8.10 65.06 -13.76
CA PRO A 224 -6.87 64.54 -13.16
C PRO A 224 -6.99 64.39 -11.63
N ALA A 225 -6.42 63.34 -11.06
CA ALA A 225 -6.44 63.05 -9.64
C ALA A 225 -5.82 64.23 -8.79
N GLU A 226 -4.93 65.01 -9.36
CA GLU A 226 -4.38 66.22 -8.74
C GLU A 226 -5.47 67.22 -8.39
N ALA A 227 -6.45 67.52 -9.30
CA ALA A 227 -7.54 68.40 -9.04
C ALA A 227 -8.53 67.83 -7.97
N LEU A 228 -8.62 66.51 -7.84
CA LEU A 228 -9.35 65.88 -6.73
C LEU A 228 -8.63 66.09 -5.38
N LEU A 229 -7.33 65.98 -5.34
CA LEU A 229 -6.52 66.20 -4.12
C LEU A 229 -6.56 67.65 -3.63
N GLU A 230 -6.64 68.62 -4.54
CA GLU A 230 -6.77 70.04 -4.18
C GLU A 230 -8.11 70.38 -3.48
N ARG A 231 -9.10 69.50 -3.59
CA ARG A 231 -10.45 69.68 -2.96
C ARG A 231 -10.58 68.97 -1.61
N ILE A 232 -9.59 68.22 -1.19
CA ILE A 232 -9.53 67.49 0.08
C ILE A 232 -8.66 68.25 1.07
#